data_7908d045c89a95128510c08f1a0dd380
#
_entry.id   7908d045c89a95128510c08f1a0dd380
#
_cell.length_a   1.000
_cell.length_b   1.000
_cell.length_c   1.000
_cell.angle_alpha   90.00
_cell.angle_beta   90.00
_cell.angle_gamma   90.00
#
_symmetry.space_group_name_H-M   'P 1'
#
loop_
_entity.id
_entity.type
_entity.pdbx_description
1 polymer ?
#
loop_
_entity_poly.entity_id
_entity_poly.type
_entity_poly.pdbx_seq_one_letter_code
_entity_poly.pdbx_strand_id
1 'polypeptide(L)'
;MKRKLFTAVCFLLAAAMLPSGASAAGAGKGPKKEVGIQLYSVRSLIGVFGKSEGDYKPVLQALADMGYTFVEAASYKDGLLYGTPPQQFRRDVEATGMKVLSTHCTLNLSDKQLATGDFTEALKWWDE
;
A
#
# COMPACT_ATOMS: atom_id res chain seq x y z
N MET A 1 68.80 14.96 -29.90
CA MET A 1 67.62 14.27 -30.48
C MET A 1 67.37 12.89 -29.86
N LYS A 2 67.26 12.73 -28.55
CA LYS A 2 67.04 11.41 -27.87
C LYS A 2 66.04 11.47 -26.71
N ARG A 3 65.17 12.45 -26.68
CA ARG A 3 64.16 12.62 -25.57
C ARG A 3 62.69 12.41 -25.96
N LYS A 4 62.40 12.14 -27.23
CA LYS A 4 61.01 12.01 -27.72
C LYS A 4 60.51 10.57 -27.90
N LEU A 5 61.37 9.56 -27.69
CA LEU A 5 61.00 8.16 -27.90
C LEU A 5 60.53 7.44 -26.62
N PHE A 6 60.75 8.04 -25.43
CA PHE A 6 60.41 7.39 -24.16
C PHE A 6 59.01 7.70 -23.68
N THR A 7 58.37 8.72 -24.23
CA THR A 7 57.00 9.13 -23.78
C THR A 7 55.88 8.37 -24.52
N ALA A 8 56.18 7.76 -25.63
CA ALA A 8 55.18 7.04 -26.45
C ALA A 8 54.97 5.58 -25.99
N VAL A 9 55.90 5.00 -25.23
CA VAL A 9 55.79 3.58 -24.83
C VAL A 9 54.98 3.41 -23.50
N CYS A 10 54.89 4.46 -22.66
CA CYS A 10 54.13 4.37 -21.43
C CYS A 10 52.61 4.51 -21.58
N PHE A 11 52.13 4.99 -22.72
CA PHE A 11 50.67 5.14 -22.96
C PHE A 11 49.95 3.91 -23.52
N LEU A 12 50.70 2.90 -23.96
CA LEU A 12 50.14 1.69 -24.58
C LEU A 12 49.96 0.52 -23.59
N LEU A 13 50.38 0.64 -22.34
CA LEU A 13 50.24 -0.41 -21.33
C LEU A 13 49.12 -0.13 -20.29
N ALA A 14 48.46 1.02 -20.34
CA ALA A 14 47.40 1.37 -19.40
C ALA A 14 45.99 0.98 -19.87
N ALA A 15 45.84 0.40 -21.07
CA ALA A 15 44.55 0.09 -21.66
C ALA A 15 44.06 -1.37 -21.47
N ALA A 16 44.77 -2.20 -20.71
CA ALA A 16 44.46 -3.63 -20.59
C ALA A 16 43.95 -4.09 -19.22
N MET A 17 43.60 -3.16 -18.32
CA MET A 17 42.88 -3.52 -17.08
C MET A 17 41.52 -2.83 -17.01
N LEU A 18 40.67 -3.16 -17.97
CA LEU A 18 39.22 -3.04 -17.73
C LEU A 18 38.86 -4.14 -16.74
N PRO A 19 38.29 -3.79 -15.58
CA PRO A 19 37.71 -4.79 -14.72
C PRO A 19 36.60 -5.45 -15.55
N SER A 20 36.74 -6.74 -15.79
CA SER A 20 35.63 -7.56 -16.27
C SER A 20 34.46 -7.25 -15.37
N GLY A 21 33.48 -6.52 -15.89
CA GLY A 21 32.24 -6.26 -15.19
C GLY A 21 31.69 -7.60 -14.76
N ALA A 22 31.79 -7.90 -13.48
CA ALA A 22 30.99 -8.93 -12.89
C ALA A 22 29.55 -8.50 -13.17
N SER A 23 28.96 -9.10 -14.20
CA SER A 23 27.54 -9.03 -14.44
C SER A 23 26.94 -9.58 -13.16
N ALA A 24 26.45 -8.69 -12.30
CA ALA A 24 25.66 -9.11 -11.17
C ALA A 24 24.50 -9.89 -11.77
N ALA A 25 24.64 -11.22 -11.73
CA ALA A 25 23.56 -12.14 -12.09
C ALA A 25 22.34 -11.61 -11.36
N GLY A 26 21.35 -11.19 -12.12
CA GLY A 26 20.15 -10.56 -11.59
C GLY A 26 19.64 -11.42 -10.44
N ALA A 27 19.70 -10.85 -9.23
CA ALA A 27 18.99 -11.42 -8.09
C ALA A 27 17.55 -11.58 -8.57
N GLY A 28 17.14 -12.83 -8.81
CA GLY A 28 15.80 -13.14 -9.22
C GLY A 28 14.87 -12.41 -8.26
N LYS A 29 14.05 -11.51 -8.78
CA LYS A 29 13.05 -10.83 -7.95
C LYS A 29 12.15 -11.92 -7.41
N GLY A 30 12.40 -12.33 -6.18
CA GLY A 30 11.46 -13.17 -5.44
C GLY A 30 10.07 -12.54 -5.49
N PRO A 31 9.00 -13.29 -5.24
CA PRO A 31 7.65 -12.74 -5.28
C PRO A 31 7.63 -11.45 -4.45
N LYS A 32 7.15 -10.37 -5.06
CA LYS A 32 7.06 -9.07 -4.40
C LYS A 32 6.19 -9.26 -3.15
N LYS A 33 6.75 -9.05 -1.98
CA LYS A 33 6.00 -9.15 -0.73
C LYS A 33 4.92 -8.09 -0.72
N GLU A 34 3.69 -8.50 -0.53
CA GLU A 34 2.57 -7.59 -0.30
C GLU A 34 2.51 -7.24 1.18
N VAL A 35 2.39 -5.96 1.48
CA VAL A 35 2.31 -5.45 2.86
C VAL A 35 1.05 -4.63 2.98
N GLY A 36 0.23 -4.96 3.97
CA GLY A 36 -1.03 -4.25 4.23
C GLY A 36 -1.02 -3.51 5.54
N ILE A 37 -1.97 -2.59 5.66
CA ILE A 37 -2.23 -1.86 6.90
C ILE A 37 -3.72 -1.75 7.15
N GLN A 38 -4.15 -1.98 8.38
CA GLN A 38 -5.47 -1.61 8.82
C GLN A 38 -5.48 -0.10 9.11
N LEU A 39 -6.38 0.64 8.49
CA LEU A 39 -6.45 2.10 8.58
C LEU A 39 -6.81 2.60 10.00
N TYR A 40 -7.30 1.71 10.88
CA TYR A 40 -7.45 2.03 12.30
C TYR A 40 -6.12 2.43 12.96
N SER A 41 -5.00 1.92 12.46
CA SER A 41 -3.66 2.25 12.95
C SER A 41 -3.31 3.74 12.76
N VAL A 42 -3.92 4.38 11.77
CA VAL A 42 -3.73 5.81 11.46
C VAL A 42 -4.99 6.65 11.75
N ARG A 43 -5.90 6.14 12.58
CA ARG A 43 -7.20 6.76 12.90
C ARG A 43 -7.10 8.20 13.43
N SER A 44 -6.01 8.55 14.07
CA SER A 44 -5.76 9.92 14.55
C SER A 44 -5.59 10.94 13.41
N LEU A 45 -5.29 10.46 12.19
CA LEU A 45 -5.08 11.29 11.00
C LEU A 45 -6.31 11.37 10.11
N ILE A 46 -7.14 10.31 10.10
CA ILE A 46 -8.26 10.17 9.17
C ILE A 46 -9.62 10.09 9.87
N GLY A 47 -9.65 9.99 11.20
CA GLY A 47 -10.86 9.74 11.96
C GLY A 47 -11.39 8.31 11.84
N VAL A 48 -12.45 8.00 12.59
CA VAL A 48 -13.16 6.71 12.57
C VAL A 48 -14.63 6.90 12.95
N PHE A 49 -15.50 5.97 12.51
CA PHE A 49 -16.91 5.86 12.90
C PHE A 49 -17.71 7.18 12.77
N GLY A 50 -17.55 7.84 11.62
CA GLY A 50 -18.26 9.09 11.31
C GLY A 50 -17.69 10.35 11.98
N LYS A 51 -16.57 10.22 12.68
CA LYS A 51 -15.74 11.34 13.07
C LYS A 51 -14.62 11.49 12.04
N SER A 52 -14.95 12.01 10.86
CA SER A 52 -13.94 12.39 9.88
C SER A 52 -13.26 13.66 10.39
N GLU A 53 -12.03 13.53 10.83
CA GLU A 53 -11.23 14.67 11.29
C GLU A 53 -10.31 15.21 10.18
N GLY A 54 -10.33 14.60 8.98
CA GLY A 54 -9.48 15.03 7.90
C GLY A 54 -9.75 14.33 6.57
N ASP A 55 -9.11 14.83 5.53
CA ASP A 55 -9.06 14.18 4.24
C ASP A 55 -8.15 12.95 4.33
N TYR A 56 -8.71 11.77 4.09
CA TYR A 56 -7.95 10.51 4.12
C TYR A 56 -7.00 10.35 2.91
N LYS A 57 -7.21 11.09 1.82
CA LYS A 57 -6.45 10.92 0.57
C LYS A 57 -4.95 11.17 0.72
N PRO A 58 -4.49 12.24 1.38
CA PRO A 58 -3.06 12.44 1.61
C PRO A 58 -2.44 11.33 2.46
N VAL A 59 -3.21 10.77 3.39
CA VAL A 59 -2.73 9.65 4.23
C VAL A 59 -2.60 8.38 3.41
N LEU A 60 -3.56 8.09 2.52
CA LEU A 60 -3.44 6.96 1.58
C LEU A 60 -2.21 7.09 0.69
N GLN A 61 -1.95 8.29 0.15
CA GLN A 61 -0.76 8.52 -0.66
C GLN A 61 0.53 8.28 0.15
N ALA A 62 0.61 8.80 1.36
CA ALA A 62 1.77 8.58 2.23
C ALA A 62 1.99 7.08 2.54
N LEU A 63 0.92 6.32 2.77
CA LEU A 63 1.01 4.88 2.99
C LEU A 63 1.53 4.14 1.74
N ALA A 64 1.05 4.51 0.56
CA ALA A 64 1.54 3.96 -0.71
C ALA A 64 3.04 4.27 -0.92
N ASP A 65 3.46 5.50 -0.61
CA ASP A 65 4.86 5.93 -0.71
C ASP A 65 5.77 5.19 0.27
N MET A 66 5.24 4.75 1.43
CA MET A 66 5.92 3.87 2.39
C MET A 66 6.01 2.41 1.91
N GLY A 67 5.34 2.05 0.82
CA GLY A 67 5.40 0.72 0.21
C GLY A 67 4.28 -0.23 0.63
N TYR A 68 3.23 0.26 1.29
CA TYR A 68 2.02 -0.55 1.50
C TYR A 68 1.34 -0.82 0.17
N THR A 69 0.81 -2.02 0.00
CA THR A 69 0.20 -2.49 -1.24
C THR A 69 -1.31 -2.70 -1.12
N PHE A 70 -1.81 -2.81 0.11
CA PHE A 70 -3.24 -2.91 0.37
C PHE A 70 -3.62 -2.32 1.73
N VAL A 71 -4.88 -1.98 1.87
CA VAL A 71 -5.47 -1.49 3.12
C VAL A 71 -6.67 -2.34 3.53
N GLU A 72 -6.89 -2.42 4.84
CA GLU A 72 -8.16 -2.79 5.43
C GLU A 72 -8.83 -1.52 5.97
N ALA A 73 -10.02 -1.21 5.49
CA ALA A 73 -10.82 -0.10 6.01
C ALA A 73 -11.36 -0.43 7.42
N ALA A 74 -11.59 0.58 8.25
CA ALA A 74 -12.03 0.38 9.63
C ALA A 74 -13.03 1.45 10.10
N SER A 75 -13.81 2.01 9.18
CA SER A 75 -14.76 3.08 9.52
C SER A 75 -15.99 3.04 8.63
N TYR A 76 -16.70 1.91 8.65
CA TYR A 76 -18.00 1.83 8.00
C TYR A 76 -19.09 2.36 8.94
N LYS A 77 -19.89 3.30 8.44
CA LYS A 77 -21.04 3.85 9.15
C LYS A 77 -22.06 4.38 8.15
N ASP A 78 -23.32 4.01 8.34
CA ASP A 78 -24.47 4.50 7.57
C ASP A 78 -24.25 4.40 6.03
N GLY A 79 -23.69 3.26 5.56
CA GLY A 79 -23.41 3.03 4.14
C GLY A 79 -22.13 3.72 3.62
N LEU A 80 -21.35 4.36 4.49
CA LEU A 80 -20.18 5.13 4.11
C LEU A 80 -18.89 4.59 4.76
N LEU A 81 -17.78 4.67 4.03
CA LEU A 81 -16.41 4.48 4.52
C LEU A 81 -15.74 5.85 4.63
N TYR A 82 -15.37 6.25 5.83
CA TYR A 82 -14.75 7.58 6.09
C TYR A 82 -15.59 8.74 5.52
N GLY A 83 -16.92 8.64 5.60
CA GLY A 83 -17.85 9.65 5.06
C GLY A 83 -18.00 9.64 3.53
N THR A 84 -17.48 8.63 2.86
CA THR A 84 -17.46 8.51 1.40
C THR A 84 -18.13 7.21 0.96
N PRO A 85 -18.90 7.19 -0.16
CA PRO A 85 -19.44 5.95 -0.71
C PRO A 85 -18.35 4.90 -0.93
N PRO A 86 -18.58 3.61 -0.61
CA PRO A 86 -17.56 2.55 -0.70
C PRO A 86 -16.87 2.48 -2.07
N GLN A 87 -17.62 2.64 -3.16
CA GLN A 87 -17.07 2.61 -4.51
C GLN A 87 -16.13 3.80 -4.79
N GLN A 88 -16.40 4.97 -4.19
CA GLN A 88 -15.51 6.13 -4.32
C GLN A 88 -14.26 5.93 -3.46
N PHE A 89 -14.41 5.47 -2.22
CA PHE A 89 -13.28 5.14 -1.36
C PHE A 89 -12.35 4.13 -2.02
N ARG A 90 -12.91 3.07 -2.63
CA ARG A 90 -12.14 2.09 -3.39
C ARG A 90 -11.34 2.73 -4.52
N ARG A 91 -11.98 3.58 -5.34
CA ARG A 91 -11.27 4.30 -6.43
C ARG A 91 -10.13 5.19 -5.90
N ASP A 92 -10.36 5.85 -4.78
CA ASP A 92 -9.34 6.72 -4.17
C ASP A 92 -8.13 5.92 -3.66
N VAL A 93 -8.34 4.72 -3.10
CA VAL A 93 -7.27 3.79 -2.73
C VAL A 93 -6.53 3.27 -3.97
N GLU A 94 -7.27 2.82 -4.99
CA GLU A 94 -6.70 2.28 -6.23
C GLU A 94 -5.89 3.34 -7.00
N ALA A 95 -6.26 4.61 -6.90
CA ALA A 95 -5.52 5.73 -7.51
C ALA A 95 -4.11 5.89 -6.93
N THR A 96 -3.85 5.41 -5.71
CA THR A 96 -2.50 5.38 -5.10
C THR A 96 -1.69 4.15 -5.49
N GLY A 97 -2.26 3.20 -6.23
CA GLY A 97 -1.65 1.92 -6.56
C GLY A 97 -1.85 0.82 -5.51
N MET A 98 -2.53 1.12 -4.41
CA MET A 98 -2.92 0.13 -3.40
C MET A 98 -4.26 -0.53 -3.76
N LYS A 99 -4.66 -1.54 -2.98
CA LYS A 99 -5.96 -2.22 -3.08
C LYS A 99 -6.69 -2.15 -1.75
N VAL A 100 -8.01 -2.11 -1.78
CA VAL A 100 -8.84 -2.41 -0.60
C VAL A 100 -8.97 -3.92 -0.52
N LEU A 101 -8.48 -4.53 0.56
CA LEU A 101 -8.55 -5.98 0.76
C LEU A 101 -9.81 -6.37 1.53
N SER A 102 -10.13 -5.60 2.57
CA SER A 102 -11.24 -5.87 3.49
C SER A 102 -11.70 -4.60 4.18
N THR A 103 -12.80 -4.70 4.89
CA THR A 103 -13.23 -3.65 5.80
C THR A 103 -13.62 -4.27 7.14
N HIS A 104 -13.22 -3.62 8.21
CA HIS A 104 -13.68 -3.95 9.55
C HIS A 104 -15.03 -3.27 9.77
N CYS A 105 -16.10 -4.07 9.73
CA CYS A 105 -17.45 -3.63 10.00
C CYS A 105 -17.98 -4.36 11.24
N THR A 106 -18.67 -3.66 12.11
CA THR A 106 -19.33 -4.26 13.26
C THR A 106 -20.82 -4.00 13.19
N LEU A 107 -21.59 -5.06 13.29
CA LEU A 107 -23.02 -5.01 13.53
C LEU A 107 -23.32 -5.62 14.88
N ASN A 108 -23.91 -4.84 15.77
CA ASN A 108 -24.36 -5.34 17.06
C ASN A 108 -25.72 -6.01 16.91
N LEU A 109 -25.76 -7.31 17.15
CA LEU A 109 -27.03 -8.04 17.20
C LEU A 109 -27.78 -7.70 18.48
N SER A 110 -29.09 -7.51 18.38
CA SER A 110 -29.97 -7.29 19.54
C SER A 110 -30.18 -8.58 20.32
N ASP A 111 -30.51 -8.47 21.60
CA ASP A 111 -30.86 -9.61 22.44
C ASP A 111 -32.01 -10.44 21.85
N LYS A 112 -32.95 -9.78 21.17
CA LYS A 112 -34.06 -10.45 20.49
C LYS A 112 -33.55 -11.32 19.34
N GLN A 113 -32.66 -10.80 18.49
CA GLN A 113 -32.07 -11.56 17.38
C GLN A 113 -31.28 -12.75 17.90
N LEU A 114 -30.52 -12.59 18.97
CA LEU A 114 -29.76 -13.67 19.61
C LEU A 114 -30.70 -14.71 20.21
N ALA A 115 -31.79 -14.32 20.84
CA ALA A 115 -32.76 -15.22 21.47
C ALA A 115 -33.61 -15.99 20.46
N THR A 116 -33.99 -15.38 19.33
CA THR A 116 -34.85 -15.98 18.31
C THR A 116 -34.10 -16.69 17.20
N GLY A 117 -32.82 -16.40 17.02
CA GLY A 117 -32.03 -16.87 15.88
C GLY A 117 -32.47 -16.22 14.54
N ASP A 118 -33.23 -15.16 14.58
CA ASP A 118 -33.65 -14.44 13.37
C ASP A 118 -32.61 -13.38 13.02
N PHE A 119 -31.76 -13.72 12.06
CA PHE A 119 -30.67 -12.85 11.54
C PHE A 119 -30.98 -12.25 10.17
N THR A 120 -32.25 -12.29 9.72
CA THR A 120 -32.62 -11.83 8.37
C THR A 120 -32.15 -10.40 8.08
N GLU A 121 -32.39 -9.46 9.00
CA GLU A 121 -31.94 -8.08 8.84
C GLU A 121 -30.41 -7.93 8.93
N ALA A 122 -29.77 -8.73 9.74
CA ALA A 122 -28.31 -8.73 9.84
C ALA A 122 -27.66 -9.24 8.56
N LEU A 123 -28.19 -10.31 7.97
CA LEU A 123 -27.71 -10.86 6.70
C LEU A 123 -27.90 -9.86 5.57
N LYS A 124 -29.06 -9.20 5.51
CA LYS A 124 -29.31 -8.14 4.53
C LYS A 124 -28.30 -7.00 4.63
N TRP A 125 -27.97 -6.57 5.86
CA TRP A 125 -26.96 -5.54 6.10
C TRP A 125 -25.55 -5.96 5.65
N TRP A 126 -25.21 -7.28 5.76
CA TRP A 126 -23.93 -7.80 5.29
C TRP A 126 -23.84 -7.90 3.76
N ASP A 127 -24.99 -8.02 3.08
CA ASP A 127 -25.06 -8.15 1.61
C ASP A 127 -25.00 -6.78 0.90
N GLU A 128 -25.29 -5.68 1.60
CA GLU A 128 -25.20 -4.30 1.08
C GLU A 128 -23.76 -3.75 1.07
#